data_c707eea6bf0880b9a0a4e8993cc29c09
#
_entry.id   c707eea6bf0880b9a0a4e8993cc29c09
#
_cell.length_a   1.000
_cell.length_b   1.000
_cell.length_c   1.000
_cell.angle_alpha   90.00
_cell.angle_beta   90.00
_cell.angle_gamma   90.00
#
_symmetry.space_group_name_H-M   'P 1'
#
loop_
_entity.id
_entity.type
_entity.pdbx_description
1 polymer ?
#
loop_
_entity_poly.entity_id
_entity_poly.type
_entity_poly.pdbx_seq_one_letter_code
_entity_poly.pdbx_strand_id
1 'polypeptide(L)'
;MRITVRTFQNEQHAEMFITISQKIYEDALKDKLKVNFTMIQNTSLKNQVTSIWKYDDEKHLKEIRSYLSKHNSIPNSLSPKEVVYSGEVIVDSNT
;
A
#
# COMPACT_ATOMS: atom_id res chain seq x y z
N MET A 1 12.16 -1.68 1.87
CA MET A 1 11.07 -1.09 1.06
C MET A 1 10.27 -2.19 0.38
N ARG A 2 8.98 -2.07 0.37
CA ARG A 2 8.08 -3.01 -0.31
C ARG A 2 7.19 -2.25 -1.28
N ILE A 3 7.16 -2.71 -2.54
CA ILE A 3 6.37 -2.12 -3.60
C ILE A 3 5.36 -3.16 -4.08
N THR A 4 4.10 -2.79 -4.11
CA THR A 4 3.04 -3.66 -4.62
C THR A 4 2.30 -2.94 -5.73
N VAL A 5 2.30 -3.51 -6.92
CA VAL A 5 1.53 -3.02 -8.06
C VAL A 5 0.27 -3.85 -8.17
N ARG A 6 -0.89 -3.20 -8.08
CA ARG A 6 -2.20 -3.84 -8.20
C ARG A 6 -2.93 -3.33 -9.42
N THR A 7 -3.36 -4.27 -10.26
CA THR A 7 -4.19 -3.94 -11.42
C THR A 7 -5.59 -4.46 -11.19
N PHE A 8 -6.53 -3.55 -11.08
CA PHE A 8 -7.94 -3.84 -10.82
C PHE A 8 -8.71 -4.08 -12.12
N GLN A 9 -9.90 -4.63 -12.01
CA GLN A 9 -10.76 -4.92 -13.14
C GLN A 9 -11.16 -3.66 -13.91
N ASN A 10 -11.35 -2.54 -13.18
CA ASN A 10 -11.72 -1.24 -13.74
C ASN A 10 -11.27 -0.09 -12.83
N GLU A 11 -11.41 1.13 -13.31
CA GLU A 11 -11.03 2.35 -12.58
C GLU A 11 -11.82 2.52 -11.28
N GLN A 12 -13.11 2.19 -11.27
CA GLN A 12 -13.95 2.32 -10.08
C GLN A 12 -13.46 1.43 -8.94
N HIS A 13 -13.04 0.20 -9.24
CA HIS A 13 -12.45 -0.70 -8.24
C HIS A 13 -11.15 -0.13 -7.69
N ALA A 14 -10.32 0.45 -8.54
CA ALA A 14 -9.09 1.12 -8.10
C ALA A 14 -9.39 2.28 -7.15
N GLU A 15 -10.37 3.11 -7.47
CA GLU A 15 -10.78 4.24 -6.62
C GLU A 15 -11.34 3.78 -5.28
N MET A 16 -12.12 2.72 -5.26
CA MET A 16 -12.60 2.11 -4.01
C MET A 16 -11.43 1.65 -3.14
N PHE A 17 -10.47 0.97 -3.74
CA PHE A 17 -9.28 0.52 -3.03
C PHE A 17 -8.50 1.68 -2.43
N ILE A 18 -8.30 2.76 -3.20
CA ILE A 18 -7.60 3.97 -2.74
C ILE A 18 -8.31 4.57 -1.54
N THR A 19 -9.62 4.74 -1.61
CA THR A 19 -10.43 5.33 -0.53
C THR A 19 -10.35 4.51 0.74
N ILE A 20 -10.51 3.19 0.63
CA ILE A 20 -10.44 2.28 1.79
C ILE A 20 -9.04 2.31 2.40
N SER A 21 -8.01 2.26 1.57
CA SER A 21 -6.61 2.27 2.02
C SER A 21 -6.26 3.57 2.74
N GLN A 22 -6.70 4.71 2.24
CA GLN A 22 -6.48 6.00 2.89
C GLN A 22 -7.03 5.99 4.31
N LYS A 23 -8.25 5.48 4.51
CA LYS A 23 -8.85 5.41 5.83
C LYS A 23 -8.06 4.48 6.77
N ILE A 24 -7.62 3.33 6.28
CA ILE A 24 -6.82 2.39 7.08
C ILE A 24 -5.53 3.06 7.55
N TYR A 25 -4.84 3.78 6.67
CA TYR A 25 -3.59 4.46 7.02
C TYR A 25 -3.80 5.66 7.94
N GLU A 26 -4.88 6.41 7.77
CA GLU A 26 -5.25 7.47 8.71
C GLU A 26 -5.48 6.91 10.11
N ASP A 27 -6.19 5.79 10.23
CA ASP A 27 -6.44 5.11 11.50
C ASP A 27 -5.13 4.58 12.11
N ALA A 28 -4.22 4.06 11.28
CA ALA A 28 -2.92 3.61 11.73
C ALA A 28 -2.10 4.75 12.36
N LEU A 29 -2.12 5.93 11.75
CA LEU A 29 -1.44 7.10 12.29
C LEU A 29 -2.06 7.55 13.62
N LYS A 30 -3.38 7.50 13.76
CA LYS A 30 -4.07 7.79 15.03
C LYS A 30 -3.70 6.81 16.12
N ASP A 31 -3.48 5.56 15.77
CA ASP A 31 -3.05 4.49 16.70
C ASP A 31 -1.53 4.55 16.95
N LYS A 32 -0.87 5.60 16.48
CA LYS A 32 0.57 5.85 16.66
C LYS A 32 1.47 4.79 16.04
N LEU A 33 0.98 4.07 15.05
CA LEU A 33 1.83 3.17 14.26
C LEU A 33 2.73 4.02 13.34
N LYS A 34 4.03 3.75 13.37
CA LYS A 34 4.97 4.40 12.47
C LYS A 34 4.83 3.80 11.08
N VAL A 35 4.26 4.55 10.15
CA VAL A 35 4.04 4.11 8.77
C VAL A 35 4.57 5.17 7.81
N ASN A 36 5.43 4.75 6.90
CA ASN A 36 5.84 5.57 5.76
C ASN A 36 5.31 4.91 4.49
N PHE A 37 4.26 5.50 3.95
CA PHE A 37 3.47 4.90 2.88
C PHE A 37 3.17 5.92 1.81
N THR A 38 3.36 5.52 0.55
CA THR A 38 3.02 6.30 -0.63
C THR A 38 2.17 5.45 -1.56
N MET A 39 1.11 6.03 -2.10
CA MET A 39 0.27 5.38 -3.08
C MET A 39 0.26 6.21 -4.36
N ILE A 40 0.45 5.55 -5.49
CA ILE A 40 0.50 6.17 -6.80
C ILE A 40 -0.56 5.51 -7.69
N GLN A 41 -1.40 6.33 -8.32
CA GLN A 41 -2.29 5.85 -9.37
C GLN A 41 -1.64 6.11 -10.74
N ASN A 42 -1.62 5.10 -11.60
CA ASN A 42 -1.07 5.23 -12.94
C ASN A 42 -1.90 6.23 -13.76
N THR A 43 -1.27 7.27 -14.29
CA THR A 43 -1.97 8.32 -15.04
C THR A 43 -2.48 7.85 -16.40
N SER A 44 -1.84 6.85 -16.99
CA SER A 44 -2.22 6.28 -18.29
C SER A 44 -3.11 5.05 -18.17
N LEU A 45 -3.09 4.38 -17.03
CA LEU A 45 -3.84 3.16 -16.76
C LEU A 45 -4.44 3.28 -15.35
N LYS A 46 -5.58 3.96 -15.25
CA LYS A 46 -6.14 4.37 -13.97
C LYS A 46 -6.67 3.23 -13.09
N ASN A 47 -6.81 2.04 -13.65
CA ASN A 47 -7.13 0.84 -12.86
C ASN A 47 -5.89 0.21 -12.19
N GLN A 48 -4.72 0.82 -12.33
CA GLN A 48 -3.49 0.35 -11.70
C GLN A 48 -3.03 1.29 -10.59
N VAL A 49 -2.79 0.72 -9.42
CA VAL A 49 -2.36 1.45 -8.22
C VAL A 49 -1.11 0.80 -7.65
N THR A 50 -0.12 1.62 -7.34
CA THR A 50 1.14 1.16 -6.75
C THR A 50 1.23 1.67 -5.32
N SER A 51 1.49 0.75 -4.39
CA SER A 51 1.72 1.05 -2.97
C SER A 51 3.21 0.88 -2.66
N ILE A 52 3.80 1.87 -2.00
CA ILE A 52 5.20 1.87 -1.62
C ILE A 52 5.29 2.04 -0.10
N TRP A 53 5.88 1.05 0.57
CA TRP A 53 6.06 1.03 2.02
C TRP A 53 7.54 1.09 2.36
N LYS A 54 7.91 2.04 3.23
CA LYS A 54 9.23 2.09 3.85
C LYS A 54 9.10 1.63 5.29
N TYR A 55 10.00 0.76 5.72
CA TYR A 55 10.06 0.23 7.08
C TYR A 55 11.51 0.15 7.52
N ASP A 56 11.74 0.18 8.83
CA ASP A 56 13.10 0.23 9.39
C ASP A 56 13.79 -1.12 9.33
N ASP A 57 13.04 -2.20 9.65
CA ASP A 57 13.55 -3.56 9.71
C ASP A 57 12.41 -4.58 9.59
N GLU A 58 12.73 -5.87 9.64
CA GLU A 58 11.73 -6.94 9.54
C GLU A 58 10.70 -6.91 10.67
N LYS A 59 11.11 -6.51 11.88
CA LYS A 59 10.20 -6.38 13.02
C LYS A 59 9.16 -5.28 12.75
N HIS A 60 9.59 -4.14 12.25
CA HIS A 60 8.71 -3.02 11.88
C HIS A 60 7.73 -3.46 10.77
N LEU A 61 8.22 -4.17 9.76
CA LEU A 61 7.36 -4.70 8.70
C LEU A 61 6.29 -5.63 9.26
N LYS A 62 6.64 -6.52 10.17
CA LYS A 62 5.69 -7.43 10.82
C LYS A 62 4.62 -6.67 11.60
N GLU A 63 4.99 -5.62 12.30
CA GLU A 63 4.05 -4.77 13.02
C GLU A 63 3.03 -4.12 12.07
N ILE A 64 3.50 -3.59 10.95
CA ILE A 64 2.64 -2.98 9.92
C ILE A 64 1.68 -4.03 9.35
N ARG A 65 2.20 -5.20 8.97
CA ARG A 65 1.38 -6.27 8.38
C ARG A 65 0.35 -6.81 9.38
N SER A 66 0.71 -6.94 10.63
CA SER A 66 -0.20 -7.37 11.70
C SER A 66 -1.33 -6.36 11.88
N TYR A 67 -1.02 -5.09 11.91
CA TYR A 67 -2.03 -4.03 12.01
C TYR A 67 -3.00 -4.08 10.82
N LEU A 68 -2.48 -4.14 9.61
CA LEU A 68 -3.30 -4.17 8.40
C LEU A 68 -4.19 -5.41 8.34
N SER A 69 -3.69 -6.55 8.79
CA SER A 69 -4.47 -7.79 8.86
C SER A 69 -5.68 -7.65 9.79
N LYS A 70 -5.52 -6.97 10.93
CA LYS A 70 -6.59 -6.74 11.89
C LYS A 70 -7.63 -5.71 11.42
N HIS A 71 -7.23 -4.78 10.60
CA HIS A 71 -8.06 -3.66 10.16
C HIS A 71 -8.42 -3.73 8.67
N ASN A 72 -8.23 -4.91 8.05
CA ASN A 72 -8.50 -5.10 6.64
C ASN A 72 -10.01 -5.12 6.39
N SER A 73 -10.50 -4.07 5.72
CA SER A 73 -11.89 -3.93 5.29
C SER A 73 -12.04 -3.95 3.77
N ILE A 74 -11.02 -4.43 3.06
CA ILE A 74 -11.02 -4.46 1.59
C ILE A 74 -11.89 -5.64 1.12
N PRO A 75 -12.95 -5.39 0.31
CA PRO A 75 -13.80 -6.46 -0.20
C PRO A 75 -13.05 -7.44 -1.07
N ASN A 76 -13.32 -8.74 -0.91
CA ASN A 76 -12.74 -9.79 -1.75
C ASN A 76 -13.09 -9.62 -3.23
N SER A 77 -14.21 -8.96 -3.52
CA SER A 77 -14.64 -8.67 -4.91
C SER A 77 -13.69 -7.77 -5.67
N LEU A 78 -12.79 -7.05 -4.98
CA LEU A 78 -11.79 -6.20 -5.64
C LEU A 78 -10.58 -6.97 -6.18
N SER A 79 -10.43 -8.25 -5.87
CA SER A 79 -9.35 -9.17 -6.28
C SER A 79 -8.45 -8.69 -7.43
N PRO A 80 -7.48 -7.80 -7.18
CA PRO A 80 -6.60 -7.30 -8.24
C PRO A 80 -5.51 -8.32 -8.58
N LYS A 81 -4.92 -8.19 -9.77
CA LYS A 81 -3.66 -8.84 -10.07
C LYS A 81 -2.56 -8.09 -9.33
N GLU A 82 -1.73 -8.81 -8.59
CA GLU A 82 -0.68 -8.20 -7.77
C GLU A 82 0.70 -8.64 -8.20
N VAL A 83 1.61 -7.66 -8.26
CA VAL A 83 3.05 -7.89 -8.38
C VAL A 83 3.70 -7.25 -7.16
N VAL A 84 4.42 -8.04 -6.37
CA VAL A 84 5.06 -7.59 -5.13
C VAL A 84 6.57 -7.66 -5.29
N TYR A 85 7.24 -6.57 -4.91
CA TYR A 85 8.69 -6.49 -4.86
C TYR A 85 9.12 -5.98 -3.48
N SER A 86 10.05 -6.68 -2.86
CA SER A 86 10.67 -6.24 -1.61
C SER A 86 12.18 -6.13 -1.80
N GLY A 87 12.76 -5.05 -1.32
CA GLY A 87 14.19 -4.81 -1.45
C GLY A 87 14.69 -3.75 -0.49
N GLU A 88 16.01 -3.61 -0.45
CA GLU A 88 16.68 -2.56 0.31
C GLU A 88 16.96 -1.37 -0.59
N VAL A 89 16.84 -0.17 -0.03
CA VAL A 89 17.28 1.04 -0.74
C VAL A 89 18.79 1.09 -0.67
N ILE A 90 19.44 0.96 -1.82
CA ILE A 90 20.92 0.98 -1.91
C ILE A 90 21.47 2.33 -2.35
N VAL A 91 20.63 3.14 -3.01
CA VAL A 91 20.96 4.52 -3.38
C VAL A 91 19.71 5.36 -3.23
N ASP A 92 19.82 6.45 -2.51
CA ASP A 92 18.74 7.42 -2.33
C ASP A 92 19.37 8.80 -2.45
N SER A 93 19.29 9.38 -3.64
CA SER A 93 19.88 10.67 -3.95
C SER A 93 18.79 11.72 -4.11
N ASN A 94 18.99 12.84 -3.42
CA ASN A 94 18.03 13.93 -3.37
C ASN A 94 18.71 15.19 -3.88
N THR A 95 18.61 15.44 -5.17
CA THR A 95 19.23 16.59 -5.83
C THR A 95 18.22 17.64 -6.25
#